data_4a2c847e28b5e7be99af50e6a6c06ae7
#
_entry.id   4a2c847e28b5e7be99af50e6a6c06ae7
#
_cell.length_a   1.000
_cell.length_b   1.000
_cell.length_c   1.000
_cell.angle_alpha   90.00
_cell.angle_beta   90.00
_cell.angle_gamma   90.00
#
_symmetry.space_group_name_H-M   'P 1'
#
loop_
_entity.id
_entity.type
_entity.pdbx_description
1 polymer ?
#
loop_
_entity_poly.entity_id
_entity_poly.type
_entity_poly.pdbx_seq_one_letter_code
_entity_poly.pdbx_strand_id
1 'polypeptide(L)'
;MSFISVGFFIVILTTAIIYYILPKKIRWTILLIMSLAFYAISSVKGLLYVGFTIITSYLATRLMQKSTDKKTRKKYLIWCLVCNFGILVFLKYCNFAITNFSLFMSLFHVNIPDNHISIVMPLGISFYTFQTMSYVIDVYEKKYEPEKNIFKFALFVSFLPQMLQGPIGRFDRLSPQLINGNDFDIKNVEYGLQRIAWGLAKKLILADRASVIQTAIFNSLDVYSGVHIIVALLTFSIYEYCDFSGGIDVVIGAAEIFGVKLDENFRQPYFSKSIGEFWRRWHITLGTWMKDYVFYPFSISKHMLKFGKKARKVFGKKIGKVLPICVANILIFFIVGVWHGAQWKYIIYGMYNGIIIAVSNLLKPYYEVWAKKCHINTQSRIWKLFQIIRTFILVNIGWLFDACSTATLSFKAMARTFYQFNLSVLTDGSLLKMGLNIRDWYILII
;
A
#
# COMPACT_ATOMS: atom_id res chain seq x y z
N MET A 1 18.01 -1.94 -9.16
CA MET A 1 18.53 -2.99 -8.25
C MET A 1 17.38 -3.43 -7.34
N SER A 2 17.12 -4.73 -7.20
CA SER A 2 16.04 -5.25 -6.34
C SER A 2 16.51 -5.42 -4.90
N PHE A 3 15.59 -5.33 -3.91
CA PHE A 3 15.88 -5.58 -2.49
C PHE A 3 16.25 -7.04 -2.15
N ILE A 4 16.07 -7.97 -3.10
CA ILE A 4 16.53 -9.36 -3.01
C ILE A 4 17.86 -9.60 -3.74
N SER A 5 18.46 -8.59 -4.35
CA SER A 5 19.72 -8.75 -5.09
C SER A 5 20.92 -8.78 -4.16
N VAL A 6 21.91 -9.58 -4.51
CA VAL A 6 23.21 -9.63 -3.80
C VAL A 6 23.82 -8.22 -3.68
N GLY A 7 23.69 -7.41 -4.72
CA GLY A 7 24.18 -6.02 -4.71
C GLY A 7 23.54 -5.16 -3.62
N PHE A 8 22.22 -5.34 -3.34
CA PHE A 8 21.56 -4.63 -2.24
C PHE A 8 22.20 -4.99 -0.88
N PHE A 9 22.44 -6.29 -0.62
CA PHE A 9 23.04 -6.74 0.64
C PHE A 9 24.50 -6.29 0.78
N ILE A 10 25.26 -6.28 -0.31
CA ILE A 10 26.63 -5.73 -0.31
C ILE A 10 26.60 -4.25 0.07
N VAL A 11 25.69 -3.45 -0.50
CA VAL A 11 25.54 -2.03 -0.17
C VAL A 11 25.16 -1.85 1.31
N ILE A 12 24.20 -2.61 1.82
CA ILE A 12 23.78 -2.53 3.24
C ILE A 12 24.96 -2.88 4.17
N LEU A 13 25.66 -3.99 3.90
CA LEU A 13 26.79 -4.45 4.72
C LEU A 13 27.95 -3.44 4.71
N THR A 14 28.35 -2.98 3.53
CA THR A 14 29.43 -1.99 3.38
C THR A 14 29.06 -0.69 4.08
N THR A 15 27.79 -0.24 3.91
CA THR A 15 27.30 0.95 4.59
C THR A 15 27.32 0.78 6.12
N ALA A 16 26.92 -0.38 6.64
CA ALA A 16 26.88 -0.65 8.08
C ALA A 16 28.32 -0.62 8.69
N ILE A 17 29.28 -1.23 8.01
CA ILE A 17 30.69 -1.20 8.45
C ILE A 17 31.19 0.25 8.52
N ILE A 18 31.02 1.04 7.47
CA ILE A 18 31.44 2.44 7.45
C ILE A 18 30.68 3.26 8.49
N TYR A 19 29.37 3.05 8.63
CA TYR A 19 28.51 3.75 9.58
C TYR A 19 29.02 3.62 11.02
N TYR A 20 29.38 2.41 11.46
CA TYR A 20 29.81 2.19 12.82
C TYR A 20 31.28 2.58 13.09
N ILE A 21 32.12 2.66 12.05
CA ILE A 21 33.50 3.20 12.16
C ILE A 21 33.45 4.72 12.34
N LEU A 22 32.51 5.42 11.71
CA LEU A 22 32.42 6.87 11.76
C LEU A 22 31.95 7.38 13.14
N PRO A 23 32.37 8.60 13.55
CA PRO A 23 31.84 9.28 14.72
C PRO A 23 30.32 9.53 14.59
N LYS A 24 29.57 9.37 15.69
CA LYS A 24 28.09 9.51 15.69
C LYS A 24 27.57 10.76 14.96
N LYS A 25 28.23 11.90 15.18
CA LYS A 25 27.82 13.21 14.62
C LYS A 25 27.75 13.25 13.10
N ILE A 26 28.49 12.37 12.42
CA ILE A 26 28.57 12.36 10.93
C ILE A 26 28.01 11.07 10.31
N ARG A 27 27.53 10.12 11.12
CA ARG A 27 26.96 8.84 10.62
C ARG A 27 25.81 9.02 9.64
N TRP A 28 24.98 10.02 9.84
CA TRP A 28 23.89 10.35 8.94
C TRP A 28 24.37 10.68 7.53
N THR A 29 25.58 11.20 7.35
CA THR A 29 26.13 11.54 6.02
C THR A 29 26.37 10.32 5.16
N ILE A 30 26.88 9.22 5.76
CA ILE A 30 27.08 7.98 5.01
C ILE A 30 25.76 7.36 4.60
N LEU A 31 24.72 7.41 5.47
CA LEU A 31 23.39 6.95 5.11
C LEU A 31 22.84 7.74 3.93
N LEU A 32 23.03 9.07 3.90
CA LEU A 32 22.59 9.92 2.80
C LEU A 32 23.36 9.59 1.51
N ILE A 33 24.70 9.56 1.57
CA ILE A 33 25.54 9.30 0.40
C ILE A 33 25.18 7.96 -0.23
N MET A 34 25.09 6.90 0.56
CA MET A 34 24.77 5.57 0.06
C MET A 34 23.33 5.46 -0.46
N SER A 35 22.38 6.16 0.16
CA SER A 35 21.00 6.23 -0.32
C SER A 35 20.94 6.89 -1.71
N LEU A 36 21.58 8.05 -1.87
CA LEU A 36 21.60 8.76 -3.15
C LEU A 36 22.40 8.01 -4.21
N ALA A 37 23.56 7.42 -3.85
CA ALA A 37 24.36 6.62 -4.76
C ALA A 37 23.60 5.38 -5.28
N PHE A 38 22.95 4.64 -4.38
CA PHE A 38 22.11 3.50 -4.76
C PHE A 38 20.98 3.94 -5.71
N TYR A 39 20.34 5.07 -5.43
CA TYR A 39 19.27 5.58 -6.29
C TYR A 39 19.80 6.04 -7.65
N ALA A 40 20.95 6.71 -7.70
CA ALA A 40 21.61 7.10 -8.95
C ALA A 40 21.97 5.90 -9.82
N ILE A 41 22.51 4.83 -9.23
CA ILE A 41 22.81 3.57 -9.93
C ILE A 41 21.53 2.91 -10.46
N SER A 42 20.44 2.98 -9.68
CA SER A 42 19.15 2.37 -10.07
C SER A 42 18.42 3.18 -11.16
N SER A 43 18.45 4.50 -11.08
CA SER A 43 17.79 5.41 -12.01
C SER A 43 18.27 6.86 -11.86
N VAL A 44 19.14 7.30 -12.75
CA VAL A 44 19.61 8.71 -12.79
C VAL A 44 18.42 9.68 -12.98
N LYS A 45 17.50 9.35 -13.90
CA LYS A 45 16.29 10.17 -14.11
C LYS A 45 15.42 10.22 -12.86
N GLY A 46 15.33 9.10 -12.12
CA GLY A 46 14.60 9.04 -10.86
C GLY A 46 15.17 9.97 -9.80
N LEU A 47 16.48 10.17 -9.76
CA LEU A 47 17.13 11.09 -8.83
C LEU A 47 16.66 12.54 -8.99
N LEU A 48 16.34 12.97 -10.23
CA LEU A 48 15.79 14.30 -10.49
C LEU A 48 14.41 14.49 -9.80
N TYR A 49 13.55 13.47 -9.83
CA TYR A 49 12.24 13.54 -9.17
C TYR A 49 12.37 13.57 -7.64
N VAL A 50 13.28 12.78 -7.07
CA VAL A 50 13.57 12.83 -5.62
C VAL A 50 14.13 14.19 -5.24
N GLY A 51 15.11 14.72 -6.01
CA GLY A 51 15.67 16.04 -5.82
C GLY A 51 14.61 17.14 -5.89
N PHE A 52 13.71 17.07 -6.87
CA PHE A 52 12.58 17.99 -6.98
C PHE A 52 11.67 17.95 -5.75
N THR A 53 11.32 16.75 -5.28
CA THR A 53 10.49 16.57 -4.06
C THR A 53 11.19 17.14 -2.83
N ILE A 54 12.49 16.88 -2.66
CA ILE A 54 13.29 17.43 -1.54
C ILE A 54 13.29 18.96 -1.59
N ILE A 55 13.64 19.56 -2.73
CA ILE A 55 13.78 21.01 -2.87
C ILE A 55 12.44 21.72 -2.66
N THR A 56 11.38 21.29 -3.35
CA THR A 56 10.05 21.92 -3.25
C THR A 56 9.48 21.84 -1.84
N SER A 57 9.63 20.68 -1.18
CA SER A 57 9.10 20.49 0.18
C SER A 57 9.92 21.23 1.23
N TYR A 58 11.24 21.23 1.11
CA TYR A 58 12.11 22.01 1.98
C TYR A 58 11.80 23.51 1.87
N LEU A 59 11.76 24.04 0.66
CA LEU A 59 11.46 25.47 0.43
C LEU A 59 10.08 25.84 0.96
N ALA A 60 9.04 25.04 0.66
CA ALA A 60 7.69 25.29 1.12
C ALA A 60 7.61 25.36 2.65
N THR A 61 8.22 24.41 3.36
CA THR A 61 8.19 24.38 4.83
C THR A 61 8.99 25.50 5.47
N ARG A 62 10.14 25.88 4.88
CA ARG A 62 10.93 27.06 5.32
C ARG A 62 10.18 28.37 5.09
N LEU A 63 9.48 28.54 3.96
CA LEU A 63 8.65 29.71 3.69
C LEU A 63 7.43 29.77 4.60
N MET A 64 6.81 28.61 4.93
CA MET A 64 5.73 28.54 5.91
C MET A 64 6.19 28.99 7.29
N GLN A 65 7.41 28.64 7.73
CA GLN A 65 7.96 29.04 9.01
C GLN A 65 8.16 30.55 9.10
N LYS A 66 8.65 31.17 8.01
CA LYS A 66 8.85 32.61 7.95
C LYS A 66 7.56 33.44 7.90
N SER A 67 6.45 32.82 7.51
CA SER A 67 5.16 33.49 7.36
C SER A 67 4.30 33.36 8.61
N THR A 68 3.81 34.47 9.12
CA THR A 68 2.84 34.54 10.22
C THR A 68 1.40 34.40 9.75
N ASP A 69 1.11 34.79 8.50
CA ASP A 69 -0.22 34.77 7.92
C ASP A 69 -0.64 33.35 7.51
N LYS A 70 -1.79 32.90 8.05
CA LYS A 70 -2.36 31.57 7.77
C LYS A 70 -2.70 31.39 6.28
N LYS A 71 -3.15 32.44 5.59
CA LYS A 71 -3.52 32.38 4.17
C LYS A 71 -2.29 32.16 3.29
N THR A 72 -1.20 32.84 3.58
CA THR A 72 0.09 32.69 2.90
C THR A 72 0.71 31.32 3.16
N ARG A 73 0.68 30.84 4.41
CA ARG A 73 1.11 29.46 4.74
C ARG A 73 0.32 28.42 3.95
N LYS A 74 -1.01 28.60 3.84
CA LYS A 74 -1.88 27.69 3.05
C LYS A 74 -1.53 27.72 1.55
N LYS A 75 -1.13 28.87 1.00
CA LYS A 75 -0.67 28.93 -0.41
C LYS A 75 0.58 28.08 -0.64
N TYR A 76 1.57 28.16 0.25
CA TYR A 76 2.78 27.32 0.16
C TYR A 76 2.48 25.84 0.32
N LEU A 77 1.57 25.46 1.22
CA LEU A 77 1.09 24.09 1.33
C LEU A 77 0.50 23.60 0.00
N ILE A 78 -0.49 24.33 -0.53
CA ILE A 78 -1.20 23.94 -1.77
C ILE A 78 -0.20 23.84 -2.93
N TRP A 79 0.68 24.83 -3.08
CA TRP A 79 1.72 24.81 -4.10
C TRP A 79 2.58 23.55 -4.03
N CYS A 80 3.07 23.20 -2.84
CA CYS A 80 3.89 22.01 -2.65
C CYS A 80 3.12 20.71 -2.94
N LEU A 81 1.86 20.59 -2.46
CA LEU A 81 1.01 19.44 -2.72
C LEU A 81 0.72 19.30 -4.23
N VAL A 82 0.38 20.40 -4.91
CA VAL A 82 0.10 20.38 -6.36
C VAL A 82 1.33 20.00 -7.16
N CYS A 83 2.51 20.53 -6.83
CA CYS A 83 3.75 20.15 -7.51
C CYS A 83 4.06 18.66 -7.37
N ASN A 84 4.02 18.11 -6.14
CA ASN A 84 4.46 16.75 -5.90
C ASN A 84 3.39 15.71 -6.28
N PHE A 85 2.13 15.90 -5.90
CA PHE A 85 1.05 15.02 -6.35
C PHE A 85 0.75 15.20 -7.84
N GLY A 86 0.92 16.41 -8.39
CA GLY A 86 0.75 16.67 -9.82
C GLY A 86 1.72 15.84 -10.68
N ILE A 87 3.00 15.80 -10.30
CA ILE A 87 3.98 14.94 -10.97
C ILE A 87 3.59 13.46 -10.83
N LEU A 88 3.24 13.02 -9.63
CA LEU A 88 2.82 11.63 -9.40
C LEU A 88 1.61 11.26 -10.26
N VAL A 89 0.60 12.13 -10.31
CA VAL A 89 -0.60 11.95 -11.14
C VAL A 89 -0.26 11.94 -12.62
N PHE A 90 0.55 12.88 -13.08
CA PHE A 90 0.97 12.93 -14.49
C PHE A 90 1.70 11.66 -14.90
N LEU A 91 2.73 11.26 -14.16
CA LEU A 91 3.53 10.07 -14.50
C LEU A 91 2.71 8.79 -14.46
N LYS A 92 1.73 8.69 -13.57
CA LYS A 92 0.98 7.45 -13.36
C LYS A 92 -0.27 7.36 -14.24
N TYR A 93 -0.94 8.48 -14.52
CA TYR A 93 -2.29 8.47 -15.11
C TYR A 93 -2.38 9.12 -16.49
N CYS A 94 -1.32 9.73 -17.03
CA CYS A 94 -1.37 10.41 -18.32
C CYS A 94 -1.84 9.46 -19.44
N ASN A 95 -1.22 8.30 -19.60
CA ASN A 95 -1.60 7.32 -20.62
C ASN A 95 -3.02 6.77 -20.40
N PHE A 96 -3.41 6.52 -19.14
CA PHE A 96 -4.79 6.12 -18.84
C PHE A 96 -5.81 7.19 -19.21
N ALA A 97 -5.50 8.46 -19.00
CA ALA A 97 -6.35 9.56 -19.43
C ALA A 97 -6.44 9.65 -20.96
N ILE A 98 -5.32 9.48 -21.67
CA ILE A 98 -5.28 9.47 -23.15
C ILE A 98 -6.18 8.35 -23.69
N THR A 99 -5.99 7.11 -23.23
CA THR A 99 -6.80 5.96 -23.66
C THR A 99 -8.30 6.17 -23.40
N ASN A 100 -8.67 6.61 -22.18
CA ASN A 100 -10.09 6.83 -21.87
C ASN A 100 -10.68 8.01 -22.64
N PHE A 101 -9.89 9.06 -22.93
CA PHE A 101 -10.33 10.18 -23.76
C PHE A 101 -10.53 9.75 -25.22
N SER A 102 -9.60 8.98 -25.79
CA SER A 102 -9.76 8.40 -27.14
C SER A 102 -11.01 7.52 -27.23
N LEU A 103 -11.21 6.64 -26.24
CA LEU A 103 -12.40 5.79 -26.16
C LEU A 103 -13.69 6.63 -26.02
N PHE A 104 -13.68 7.68 -25.23
CA PHE A 104 -14.82 8.57 -25.07
C PHE A 104 -15.17 9.28 -26.39
N MET A 105 -14.16 9.79 -27.11
CA MET A 105 -14.36 10.47 -28.40
C MET A 105 -14.85 9.52 -29.52
N SER A 106 -14.45 8.24 -29.44
CA SER A 106 -14.93 7.23 -30.38
C SER A 106 -16.45 7.00 -30.29
N LEU A 107 -17.09 7.25 -29.13
CA LEU A 107 -18.55 7.22 -28.98
C LEU A 107 -19.26 8.30 -29.86
N PHE A 108 -18.54 9.34 -30.21
CA PHE A 108 -19.02 10.41 -31.11
C PHE A 108 -18.50 10.26 -32.54
N HIS A 109 -17.99 9.06 -32.90
CA HIS A 109 -17.37 8.76 -34.18
C HIS A 109 -16.12 9.61 -34.50
N VAL A 110 -15.47 10.19 -33.48
CA VAL A 110 -14.23 10.93 -33.65
C VAL A 110 -13.06 10.01 -33.25
N ASN A 111 -12.27 9.60 -34.25
CA ASN A 111 -11.08 8.76 -34.00
C ASN A 111 -9.89 9.63 -33.64
N ILE A 112 -9.53 9.62 -32.35
CA ILE A 112 -8.29 10.24 -31.84
C ILE A 112 -7.27 9.12 -31.63
N PRO A 113 -6.04 9.26 -32.17
CA PRO A 113 -4.98 8.27 -31.95
C PRO A 113 -4.66 8.08 -30.48
N ASP A 114 -4.59 6.83 -30.03
CA ASP A 114 -4.17 6.48 -28.66
C ASP A 114 -2.63 6.46 -28.56
N ASN A 115 -2.03 7.64 -28.69
CA ASN A 115 -0.59 7.81 -28.68
C ASN A 115 -0.07 7.86 -27.25
N HIS A 116 0.42 6.74 -26.74
CA HIS A 116 1.02 6.65 -25.41
C HIS A 116 2.37 7.34 -25.34
N ILE A 117 2.61 8.05 -24.24
CA ILE A 117 3.90 8.67 -23.91
C ILE A 117 4.77 7.63 -23.20
N SER A 118 6.03 7.50 -23.62
CA SER A 118 7.01 6.66 -22.93
C SER A 118 7.40 7.30 -21.60
N ILE A 119 6.77 6.85 -20.52
CA ILE A 119 6.98 7.38 -19.16
C ILE A 119 7.72 6.33 -18.34
N VAL A 120 8.90 6.68 -17.83
CA VAL A 120 9.64 5.85 -16.88
C VAL A 120 9.25 6.25 -15.47
N MET A 121 8.61 5.30 -14.75
CA MET A 121 8.24 5.51 -13.35
C MET A 121 9.46 5.47 -12.45
N PRO A 122 9.75 6.54 -11.68
CA PRO A 122 10.82 6.51 -10.69
C PRO A 122 10.52 5.51 -9.57
N LEU A 123 11.54 4.79 -9.15
CA LEU A 123 11.44 3.81 -8.07
C LEU A 123 10.96 4.49 -6.78
N GLY A 124 9.95 3.92 -6.12
CA GLY A 124 9.44 4.40 -4.83
C GLY A 124 8.72 5.75 -4.84
N ILE A 125 8.41 6.35 -6.03
CA ILE A 125 7.82 7.69 -6.11
C ILE A 125 6.56 7.87 -5.26
N SER A 126 5.68 6.89 -5.21
CA SER A 126 4.46 6.94 -4.39
C SER A 126 4.78 6.97 -2.89
N PHE A 127 5.76 6.16 -2.46
CA PHE A 127 6.13 6.06 -1.05
C PHE A 127 6.80 7.34 -0.53
N TYR A 128 7.86 7.82 -1.19
CA TYR A 128 8.53 9.02 -0.73
C TYR A 128 7.66 10.28 -0.88
N THR A 129 6.77 10.33 -1.88
CA THR A 129 5.80 11.43 -2.01
C THR A 129 4.85 11.45 -0.81
N PHE A 130 4.23 10.32 -0.45
CA PHE A 130 3.34 10.27 0.72
C PHE A 130 4.07 10.60 2.02
N GLN A 131 5.26 10.04 2.22
CA GLN A 131 6.10 10.33 3.37
C GLN A 131 6.42 11.83 3.48
N THR A 132 6.86 12.45 2.38
CA THR A 132 7.23 13.86 2.33
C THR A 132 6.02 14.77 2.47
N MET A 133 4.90 14.44 1.82
CA MET A 133 3.68 15.26 1.94
C MET A 133 3.09 15.21 3.34
N SER A 134 3.22 14.08 4.06
CA SER A 134 2.83 14.06 5.47
C SER A 134 3.65 15.04 6.31
N TYR A 135 4.97 15.12 6.09
CA TYR A 135 5.83 16.11 6.74
C TYR A 135 5.39 17.55 6.44
N VAL A 136 5.13 17.88 5.17
CA VAL A 136 4.71 19.23 4.76
C VAL A 136 3.38 19.64 5.41
N ILE A 137 2.41 18.72 5.47
CA ILE A 137 1.12 18.93 6.12
C ILE A 137 1.30 19.12 7.63
N ASP A 138 2.11 18.29 8.27
CA ASP A 138 2.34 18.33 9.72
C ASP A 138 3.07 19.63 10.15
N VAL A 139 4.01 20.14 9.33
CA VAL A 139 4.61 21.47 9.52
C VAL A 139 3.57 22.59 9.35
N TYR A 140 2.68 22.48 8.36
CA TYR A 140 1.58 23.44 8.21
C TYR A 140 0.67 23.45 9.43
N GLU A 141 0.32 22.28 9.97
CA GLU A 141 -0.49 22.11 11.18
C GLU A 141 0.27 22.46 12.48
N LYS A 142 1.56 22.86 12.39
CA LYS A 142 2.43 23.23 13.52
C LYS A 142 2.65 22.07 14.51
N LYS A 143 2.66 20.83 14.06
CA LYS A 143 2.97 19.68 14.92
C LYS A 143 4.44 19.66 15.32
N TYR A 144 5.32 20.15 14.44
CA TYR A 144 6.76 20.31 14.70
C TYR A 144 7.36 21.38 13.79
N GLU A 145 8.54 21.85 14.15
CA GLU A 145 9.31 22.82 13.38
C GLU A 145 9.92 22.18 12.13
N PRO A 146 10.03 22.92 11.03
CA PRO A 146 10.65 22.41 9.82
C PRO A 146 12.16 22.20 9.99
N GLU A 147 12.68 21.12 9.39
CA GLU A 147 14.11 20.83 9.35
C GLU A 147 14.90 21.99 8.73
N LYS A 148 16.00 22.39 9.40
CA LYS A 148 16.83 23.51 8.99
C LYS A 148 17.92 23.12 7.99
N ASN A 149 18.33 21.85 8.00
CA ASN A 149 19.39 21.33 7.15
C ASN A 149 18.78 20.48 6.01
N ILE A 150 18.93 20.98 4.78
CA ILE A 150 18.40 20.32 3.59
C ILE A 150 18.95 18.88 3.39
N PHE A 151 20.19 18.62 3.77
CA PHE A 151 20.80 17.30 3.63
C PHE A 151 20.22 16.29 4.64
N LYS A 152 19.91 16.72 5.88
CA LYS A 152 19.21 15.90 6.86
C LYS A 152 17.78 15.61 6.41
N PHE A 153 17.12 16.61 5.83
CA PHE A 153 15.80 16.40 5.22
C PHE A 153 15.86 15.48 4.02
N ALA A 154 16.90 15.61 3.18
CA ALA A 154 17.13 14.69 2.05
C ALA A 154 17.29 13.25 2.51
N LEU A 155 18.04 13.01 3.60
CA LEU A 155 18.15 11.67 4.19
C LEU A 155 16.79 11.10 4.60
N PHE A 156 15.95 11.89 5.28
CA PHE A 156 14.59 11.47 5.64
C PHE A 156 13.77 11.05 4.42
N VAL A 157 13.87 11.79 3.32
CA VAL A 157 13.13 11.49 2.07
C VAL A 157 13.68 10.25 1.36
N SER A 158 15.02 10.08 1.34
CA SER A 158 15.72 9.12 0.49
C SER A 158 16.32 7.90 1.22
N PHE A 159 16.04 7.71 2.50
CA PHE A 159 16.62 6.62 3.29
C PHE A 159 16.51 5.26 2.60
N LEU A 160 17.67 4.69 2.23
CA LEU A 160 17.78 3.56 1.31
C LEU A 160 16.89 2.36 1.64
N PRO A 161 16.90 1.78 2.84
CA PRO A 161 16.09 0.61 3.11
C PRO A 161 14.61 0.87 2.82
N GLN A 162 14.09 2.02 3.24
CA GLN A 162 12.67 2.37 3.18
C GLN A 162 12.21 2.80 1.79
N MET A 163 13.08 3.41 0.99
CA MET A 163 12.72 4.03 -0.29
C MET A 163 12.23 3.03 -1.34
N LEU A 164 12.68 1.76 -1.26
CA LEU A 164 12.34 0.72 -2.23
C LEU A 164 10.90 0.21 -2.06
N GLN A 165 10.54 -0.18 -0.86
CA GLN A 165 9.24 -0.80 -0.54
C GLN A 165 8.90 -0.68 0.96
N GLY A 166 9.45 0.31 1.67
CA GLY A 166 9.36 0.40 3.11
C GLY A 166 8.00 0.89 3.64
N PRO A 167 7.80 0.82 4.95
CA PRO A 167 6.68 1.49 5.61
C PRO A 167 6.73 3.00 5.38
N ILE A 168 5.58 3.68 5.28
CA ILE A 168 5.52 5.14 5.13
C ILE A 168 5.89 5.77 6.48
N GLY A 169 7.13 6.25 6.60
CA GLY A 169 7.68 6.81 7.85
C GLY A 169 7.08 8.17 8.20
N ARG A 170 7.04 8.47 9.50
CA ARG A 170 6.70 9.79 10.02
C ARG A 170 7.96 10.53 10.43
N PHE A 171 8.01 11.83 10.11
CA PHE A 171 9.22 12.64 10.33
C PHE A 171 9.66 12.67 11.79
N ASP A 172 8.71 12.86 12.70
CA ASP A 172 8.92 12.92 14.15
C ASP A 172 9.54 11.64 14.75
N ARG A 173 9.25 10.48 14.14
CA ARG A 173 9.76 9.18 14.60
C ARG A 173 11.02 8.73 13.86
N LEU A 174 11.08 8.94 12.56
CA LEU A 174 12.17 8.43 11.73
C LEU A 174 13.38 9.36 11.73
N SER A 175 13.18 10.68 11.56
CA SER A 175 14.28 11.64 11.39
C SER A 175 15.25 11.66 12.56
N PRO A 176 14.83 11.66 13.85
CA PRO A 176 15.75 11.60 14.97
C PRO A 176 16.63 10.35 14.97
N GLN A 177 16.10 9.19 14.61
CA GLN A 177 16.85 7.94 14.56
C GLN A 177 17.93 7.95 13.46
N LEU A 178 17.65 8.62 12.33
CA LEU A 178 18.60 8.75 11.23
C LEU A 178 19.74 9.73 11.53
N ILE A 179 19.44 10.81 12.26
CA ILE A 179 20.36 11.97 12.44
C ILE A 179 21.25 11.80 13.66
N ASN A 180 20.74 11.26 14.78
CA ASN A 180 21.48 11.26 16.06
C ASN A 180 22.63 10.24 16.10
N GLY A 181 22.62 9.26 15.18
CA GLY A 181 23.61 8.18 15.15
C GLY A 181 23.40 7.18 16.29
N ASN A 182 23.09 5.94 15.94
CA ASN A 182 22.82 4.88 16.91
C ASN A 182 24.11 4.16 17.32
N ASP A 183 24.19 3.67 18.57
CA ASP A 183 25.29 2.83 19.01
C ASP A 183 25.24 1.47 18.31
N PHE A 184 26.42 0.85 18.18
CA PHE A 184 26.50 -0.53 17.73
C PHE A 184 25.92 -1.42 18.82
N ASP A 185 24.93 -2.21 18.45
CA ASP A 185 24.35 -3.26 19.29
C ASP A 185 24.23 -4.53 18.44
N ILE A 186 24.93 -5.58 18.87
CA ILE A 186 24.94 -6.87 18.18
C ILE A 186 23.52 -7.45 18.09
N LYS A 187 22.64 -7.17 19.04
CA LYS A 187 21.24 -7.62 19.02
C LYS A 187 20.46 -7.00 17.85
N ASN A 188 20.69 -5.72 17.55
CA ASN A 188 20.06 -5.08 16.38
C ASN A 188 20.50 -5.74 15.08
N VAL A 189 21.79 -6.14 14.97
CA VAL A 189 22.31 -6.86 13.82
C VAL A 189 21.69 -8.25 13.75
N GLU A 190 21.64 -8.97 14.86
CA GLU A 190 21.06 -10.32 14.92
C GLU A 190 19.56 -10.30 14.53
N TYR A 191 18.75 -9.44 15.15
CA TYR A 191 17.35 -9.30 14.82
C TYR A 191 17.13 -8.82 13.38
N GLY A 192 17.97 -7.90 12.91
CA GLY A 192 17.93 -7.43 11.53
C GLY A 192 18.19 -8.57 10.52
N LEU A 193 19.21 -9.38 10.75
CA LEU A 193 19.52 -10.53 9.88
C LEU A 193 18.43 -11.61 9.95
N GLN A 194 17.91 -11.93 11.14
CA GLN A 194 16.80 -12.87 11.29
C GLN A 194 15.56 -12.38 10.52
N ARG A 195 15.26 -11.08 10.61
CA ARG A 195 14.13 -10.48 9.91
C ARG A 195 14.31 -10.50 8.39
N ILE A 196 15.51 -10.21 7.91
CA ILE A 196 15.89 -10.33 6.48
C ILE A 196 15.70 -11.78 6.02
N ALA A 197 16.26 -12.76 6.75
CA ALA A 197 16.13 -14.17 6.40
C ALA A 197 14.66 -14.61 6.34
N TRP A 198 13.83 -14.19 7.29
CA TRP A 198 12.39 -14.44 7.30
C TRP A 198 11.69 -13.79 6.08
N GLY A 199 12.01 -12.54 5.76
CA GLY A 199 11.48 -11.85 4.58
C GLY A 199 11.84 -12.56 3.27
N LEU A 200 13.12 -12.98 3.13
CA LEU A 200 13.58 -13.76 1.98
C LEU A 200 12.91 -15.12 1.89
N ALA A 201 12.72 -15.81 3.01
CA ALA A 201 11.98 -17.08 3.04
C ALA A 201 10.55 -16.93 2.53
N LYS A 202 9.83 -15.90 2.99
CA LYS A 202 8.49 -15.59 2.47
C LYS A 202 8.49 -15.33 0.98
N LYS A 203 9.43 -14.50 0.49
CA LYS A 203 9.51 -14.15 -0.93
C LYS A 203 9.92 -15.34 -1.79
N LEU A 204 11.08 -15.94 -1.51
CA LEU A 204 11.72 -16.92 -2.39
C LEU A 204 11.12 -18.34 -2.25
N ILE A 205 10.64 -18.70 -1.06
CA ILE A 205 10.11 -20.03 -0.80
C ILE A 205 8.60 -20.08 -1.03
N LEU A 206 7.82 -19.11 -0.54
CA LEU A 206 6.37 -19.16 -0.61
C LEU A 206 5.82 -18.37 -1.80
N ALA A 207 6.15 -17.07 -1.91
CA ALA A 207 5.56 -16.21 -2.93
C ALA A 207 5.93 -16.64 -4.35
N ASP A 208 7.20 -16.92 -4.63
CA ASP A 208 7.65 -17.28 -5.98
C ASP A 208 7.02 -18.60 -6.45
N ARG A 209 6.82 -19.58 -5.54
CA ARG A 209 6.10 -20.83 -5.87
C ARG A 209 4.60 -20.57 -6.11
N ALA A 210 3.96 -19.83 -5.21
CA ALA A 210 2.55 -19.51 -5.34
C ALA A 210 2.27 -18.72 -6.64
N SER A 211 3.21 -17.89 -7.09
CA SER A 211 3.08 -17.10 -8.33
C SER A 211 2.98 -17.96 -9.58
N VAL A 212 3.57 -19.15 -9.61
CA VAL A 212 3.55 -20.05 -10.78
C VAL A 212 2.11 -20.46 -11.11
N ILE A 213 1.36 -20.94 -10.11
CA ILE A 213 -0.01 -21.43 -10.30
C ILE A 213 -0.96 -20.30 -10.68
N GLN A 214 -0.95 -19.21 -9.92
CA GLN A 214 -1.85 -18.09 -10.17
C GLN A 214 -1.60 -17.45 -11.55
N THR A 215 -0.34 -17.35 -11.96
CA THR A 215 0.03 -16.80 -13.28
C THR A 215 -0.44 -17.71 -14.41
N ALA A 216 -0.24 -19.03 -14.29
CA ALA A 216 -0.69 -20.00 -15.29
C ALA A 216 -2.21 -19.92 -15.50
N ILE A 217 -2.99 -19.84 -14.42
CA ILE A 217 -4.46 -19.87 -14.49
C ILE A 217 -5.01 -18.51 -14.95
N PHE A 218 -4.56 -17.38 -14.37
CA PHE A 218 -5.11 -16.07 -14.70
C PHE A 218 -4.73 -15.57 -16.11
N ASN A 219 -3.61 -16.05 -16.66
CA ASN A 219 -3.24 -15.76 -18.06
C ASN A 219 -4.02 -16.59 -19.09
N SER A 220 -4.67 -17.67 -18.69
CA SER A 220 -5.35 -18.62 -19.58
C SER A 220 -6.72 -19.02 -19.05
N LEU A 221 -7.52 -18.05 -18.58
CA LEU A 221 -8.82 -18.26 -17.94
C LEU A 221 -9.79 -19.13 -18.77
N ASP A 222 -9.68 -19.10 -20.11
CA ASP A 222 -10.59 -19.84 -20.98
C ASP A 222 -10.38 -21.36 -20.93
N VAL A 223 -9.20 -21.81 -20.52
CA VAL A 223 -8.81 -23.23 -20.44
C VAL A 223 -9.24 -23.83 -19.11
N TYR A 224 -9.29 -23.04 -18.03
CA TYR A 224 -9.42 -23.55 -16.66
C TYR A 224 -10.85 -23.45 -16.11
N SER A 225 -11.26 -24.47 -15.34
CA SER A 225 -12.56 -24.53 -14.65
C SER A 225 -12.61 -23.62 -13.39
N GLY A 226 -13.80 -23.47 -12.81
CA GLY A 226 -14.00 -22.65 -11.62
C GLY A 226 -13.18 -23.09 -10.40
N VAL A 227 -12.95 -24.39 -10.22
CA VAL A 227 -12.11 -24.90 -9.11
C VAL A 227 -10.64 -24.51 -9.30
N HIS A 228 -10.14 -24.51 -10.54
CA HIS A 228 -8.81 -23.98 -10.82
C HIS A 228 -8.69 -22.50 -10.40
N ILE A 229 -9.72 -21.68 -10.69
CA ILE A 229 -9.77 -20.27 -10.31
C ILE A 229 -9.75 -20.09 -8.78
N ILE A 230 -10.46 -20.95 -8.04
CA ILE A 230 -10.41 -20.95 -6.56
C ILE A 230 -8.99 -21.26 -6.08
N VAL A 231 -8.35 -22.30 -6.63
CA VAL A 231 -6.96 -22.64 -6.28
C VAL A 231 -6.02 -21.48 -6.62
N ALA A 232 -6.19 -20.85 -7.79
CA ALA A 232 -5.41 -19.67 -8.17
C ALA A 232 -5.59 -18.50 -7.20
N LEU A 233 -6.80 -18.27 -6.69
CA LEU A 233 -7.06 -17.23 -5.69
C LEU A 233 -6.41 -17.53 -4.34
N LEU A 234 -6.45 -18.77 -3.91
CA LEU A 234 -5.79 -19.19 -2.67
C LEU A 234 -4.26 -19.01 -2.79
N THR A 235 -3.66 -19.47 -3.89
CA THR A 235 -2.24 -19.26 -4.14
C THR A 235 -1.90 -17.78 -4.35
N PHE A 236 -2.77 -16.97 -4.97
CA PHE A 236 -2.62 -15.54 -5.06
C PHE A 236 -2.63 -14.86 -3.68
N SER A 237 -3.48 -15.31 -2.75
CA SER A 237 -3.47 -14.79 -1.38
C SER A 237 -2.15 -15.07 -0.67
N ILE A 238 -1.55 -16.25 -0.87
CA ILE A 238 -0.22 -16.59 -0.34
C ILE A 238 0.83 -15.68 -1.00
N TYR A 239 0.80 -15.59 -2.33
CA TYR A 239 1.71 -14.75 -3.12
C TYR A 239 1.68 -13.29 -2.64
N GLU A 240 0.51 -12.68 -2.65
CA GLU A 240 0.35 -11.24 -2.34
C GLU A 240 0.81 -10.89 -0.92
N TYR A 241 0.48 -11.75 0.04
CA TYR A 241 0.94 -11.56 1.42
C TYR A 241 2.44 -11.80 1.58
N CYS A 242 2.96 -12.90 1.05
CA CYS A 242 4.35 -13.28 1.25
C CYS A 242 5.32 -12.42 0.44
N ASP A 243 4.94 -12.01 -0.78
CA ASP A 243 5.74 -11.10 -1.61
C ASP A 243 5.86 -9.72 -0.96
N PHE A 244 4.72 -9.11 -0.63
CA PHE A 244 4.72 -7.76 -0.10
C PHE A 244 5.25 -7.71 1.34
N SER A 245 4.76 -8.56 2.25
CA SER A 245 5.27 -8.59 3.62
C SER A 245 6.72 -9.07 3.70
N GLY A 246 7.15 -9.94 2.79
CA GLY A 246 8.54 -10.39 2.69
C GLY A 246 9.48 -9.25 2.35
N GLY A 247 9.13 -8.44 1.35
CA GLY A 247 9.91 -7.24 1.00
C GLY A 247 9.96 -6.23 2.14
N ILE A 248 8.84 -6.01 2.83
CA ILE A 248 8.79 -5.14 4.01
C ILE A 248 9.69 -5.66 5.13
N ASP A 249 9.71 -6.97 5.40
CA ASP A 249 10.58 -7.55 6.43
C ASP A 249 12.07 -7.39 6.10
N VAL A 250 12.45 -7.56 4.82
CA VAL A 250 13.84 -7.30 4.38
C VAL A 250 14.22 -5.85 4.63
N VAL A 251 13.33 -4.90 4.33
CA VAL A 251 13.55 -3.46 4.54
C VAL A 251 13.63 -3.11 6.03
N ILE A 252 12.72 -3.63 6.86
CA ILE A 252 12.74 -3.41 8.31
C ILE A 252 14.03 -3.99 8.90
N GLY A 253 14.40 -5.22 8.52
CA GLY A 253 15.62 -5.86 9.00
C GLY A 253 16.89 -5.11 8.57
N ALA A 254 16.94 -4.61 7.34
CA ALA A 254 18.04 -3.78 6.87
C ALA A 254 18.17 -2.45 7.63
N ALA A 255 17.06 -1.82 8.02
CA ALA A 255 17.06 -0.62 8.85
C ALA A 255 17.48 -0.93 10.29
N GLU A 256 17.05 -2.06 10.85
CA GLU A 256 17.39 -2.49 12.21
C GLU A 256 18.91 -2.70 12.38
N ILE A 257 19.63 -3.15 11.34
CA ILE A 257 21.10 -3.26 11.36
C ILE A 257 21.76 -1.92 11.73
N PHE A 258 21.16 -0.78 11.37
CA PHE A 258 21.61 0.56 11.72
C PHE A 258 21.02 1.07 13.04
N GLY A 259 20.26 0.25 13.79
CA GLY A 259 19.52 0.65 14.98
C GLY A 259 18.31 1.54 14.67
N VAL A 260 17.81 1.54 13.42
CA VAL A 260 16.66 2.31 12.96
C VAL A 260 15.41 1.43 12.96
N LYS A 261 14.45 1.74 13.82
CA LYS A 261 13.19 1.00 13.95
C LYS A 261 12.13 1.60 13.03
N LEU A 262 11.69 0.81 12.05
CA LEU A 262 10.59 1.15 11.17
C LEU A 262 9.26 0.59 11.70
N ASP A 263 8.15 1.20 11.25
CA ASP A 263 6.81 0.76 11.65
C ASP A 263 6.44 -0.58 11.00
N GLU A 264 5.67 -1.42 11.72
CA GLU A 264 5.10 -2.66 11.17
C GLU A 264 4.01 -2.34 10.14
N ASN A 265 4.02 -3.11 9.04
CA ASN A 265 3.06 -2.93 7.94
C ASN A 265 2.02 -4.04 7.84
N PHE A 266 2.24 -5.18 8.50
CA PHE A 266 1.35 -6.34 8.50
C PHE A 266 1.21 -6.97 9.89
N ARG A 267 -0.02 -7.39 10.24
CA ARG A 267 -0.33 -8.11 11.50
C ARG A 267 -1.36 -9.19 11.26
N GLN A 268 -0.96 -10.33 10.68
CA GLN A 268 -1.83 -11.48 10.42
C GLN A 268 -3.18 -11.09 9.78
N PRO A 269 -3.20 -10.45 8.60
CA PRO A 269 -4.40 -9.82 8.04
C PRO A 269 -5.51 -10.83 7.71
N TYR A 270 -5.18 -12.04 7.28
CA TYR A 270 -6.16 -13.06 6.89
C TYR A 270 -6.95 -13.66 8.07
N PHE A 271 -6.54 -13.40 9.32
CA PHE A 271 -7.31 -13.76 10.52
C PHE A 271 -8.29 -12.67 10.96
N SER A 272 -8.58 -11.71 10.10
CA SER A 272 -9.50 -10.60 10.38
C SER A 272 -10.97 -11.04 10.34
N LYS A 273 -11.77 -10.50 11.26
CA LYS A 273 -13.21 -10.79 11.39
C LYS A 273 -14.10 -9.87 10.56
N SER A 274 -13.52 -8.86 9.90
CA SER A 274 -14.21 -7.93 9.00
C SER A 274 -13.24 -7.29 8.01
N ILE A 275 -13.75 -6.79 6.87
CA ILE A 275 -12.94 -6.07 5.88
C ILE A 275 -12.29 -4.82 6.51
N GLY A 276 -12.98 -4.11 7.38
CA GLY A 276 -12.39 -2.98 8.10
C GLY A 276 -11.26 -3.38 9.06
N GLU A 277 -11.31 -4.58 9.66
CA GLU A 277 -10.19 -5.11 10.45
C GLU A 277 -9.04 -5.58 9.55
N PHE A 278 -9.33 -6.21 8.41
CA PHE A 278 -8.34 -6.60 7.42
C PHE A 278 -7.46 -5.41 7.04
N TRP A 279 -8.05 -4.28 6.68
CA TRP A 279 -7.32 -3.07 6.29
C TRP A 279 -6.58 -2.37 7.45
N ARG A 280 -6.91 -2.66 8.69
CA ARG A 280 -6.10 -2.24 9.85
C ARG A 280 -4.89 -3.13 10.11
N ARG A 281 -4.84 -4.30 9.47
CA ARG A 281 -3.77 -5.31 9.60
C ARG A 281 -2.94 -5.47 8.33
N TRP A 282 -3.46 -4.99 7.20
CA TRP A 282 -2.85 -4.99 5.87
C TRP A 282 -2.37 -3.59 5.53
N HIS A 283 -1.10 -3.45 5.11
CA HIS A 283 -0.48 -2.19 4.70
C HIS A 283 -0.79 -1.04 5.68
N ILE A 284 -0.47 -1.27 6.96
CA ILE A 284 -0.90 -0.47 8.12
C ILE A 284 -0.48 1.00 7.96
N THR A 285 0.73 1.25 7.46
CA THR A 285 1.25 2.62 7.34
C THR A 285 0.52 3.43 6.26
N LEU A 286 0.11 2.81 5.14
CA LEU A 286 -0.76 3.44 4.15
C LEU A 286 -2.14 3.72 4.73
N GLY A 287 -2.74 2.73 5.42
CA GLY A 287 -4.04 2.89 6.07
C GLY A 287 -4.05 4.04 7.09
N THR A 288 -2.98 4.14 7.89
CA THR A 288 -2.80 5.23 8.86
C THR A 288 -2.62 6.58 8.15
N TRP A 289 -1.82 6.62 7.07
CA TRP A 289 -1.65 7.82 6.25
C TRP A 289 -2.98 8.32 5.68
N MET A 290 -3.75 7.43 5.05
CA MET A 290 -5.08 7.75 4.49
C MET A 290 -6.05 8.23 5.56
N LYS A 291 -6.02 7.63 6.74
CA LYS A 291 -6.83 8.04 7.88
C LYS A 291 -6.49 9.46 8.35
N ASP A 292 -5.19 9.78 8.52
CA ASP A 292 -4.76 11.04 9.10
C ASP A 292 -4.87 12.22 8.12
N TYR A 293 -4.55 12.01 6.84
CA TYR A 293 -4.44 13.10 5.86
C TYR A 293 -5.61 13.18 4.87
N VAL A 294 -6.45 12.15 4.79
CA VAL A 294 -7.66 12.16 3.94
C VAL A 294 -8.93 12.05 4.77
N PHE A 295 -9.07 10.98 5.56
CA PHE A 295 -10.32 10.70 6.26
C PHE A 295 -10.68 11.78 7.27
N TYR A 296 -9.80 12.10 8.20
CA TYR A 296 -10.08 13.08 9.23
C TYR A 296 -10.35 14.47 8.67
N PRO A 297 -9.48 15.06 7.81
CA PRO A 297 -9.74 16.38 7.23
C PRO A 297 -11.05 16.44 6.44
N PHE A 298 -11.36 15.40 5.66
CA PHE A 298 -12.62 15.30 4.93
C PHE A 298 -13.82 15.21 5.86
N SER A 299 -13.78 14.31 6.86
CA SER A 299 -14.88 14.05 7.78
C SER A 299 -15.28 15.27 8.63
N ILE A 300 -14.30 16.12 9.01
CA ILE A 300 -14.56 17.33 9.79
C ILE A 300 -14.78 18.58 8.92
N SER A 301 -14.76 18.44 7.60
CA SER A 301 -14.99 19.56 6.68
C SER A 301 -16.40 20.16 6.85
N LYS A 302 -16.52 21.47 6.60
CA LYS A 302 -17.82 22.17 6.70
C LYS A 302 -18.91 21.49 5.87
N HIS A 303 -18.57 20.95 4.70
CA HIS A 303 -19.51 20.24 3.81
C HIS A 303 -20.01 18.94 4.45
N MET A 304 -19.10 18.12 4.99
CA MET A 304 -19.45 16.85 5.64
C MET A 304 -20.24 17.06 6.93
N LEU A 305 -19.91 18.08 7.72
CA LEU A 305 -20.70 18.45 8.89
C LEU A 305 -22.14 18.89 8.53
N LYS A 306 -22.30 19.69 7.45
CA LYS A 306 -23.63 20.06 6.92
C LYS A 306 -24.38 18.83 6.41
N PHE A 307 -23.71 17.97 5.64
CA PHE A 307 -24.27 16.71 5.16
C PHE A 307 -24.74 15.83 6.32
N GLY A 308 -23.94 15.65 7.37
CA GLY A 308 -24.30 14.88 8.54
C GLY A 308 -25.50 15.45 9.31
N LYS A 309 -25.68 16.79 9.35
CA LYS A 309 -26.89 17.43 9.92
C LYS A 309 -28.12 17.09 9.06
N LYS A 310 -28.02 17.22 7.72
CA LYS A 310 -29.12 16.90 6.79
C LYS A 310 -29.46 15.41 6.84
N ALA A 311 -28.47 14.53 6.82
CA ALA A 311 -28.66 13.09 6.88
C ALA A 311 -29.41 12.65 8.16
N ARG A 312 -29.12 13.27 9.31
CA ARG A 312 -29.87 12.99 10.56
C ARG A 312 -31.32 13.43 10.52
N LYS A 313 -31.63 14.53 9.82
CA LYS A 313 -33.03 14.98 9.65
C LYS A 313 -33.81 14.02 8.74
N VAL A 314 -33.20 13.52 7.67
CA VAL A 314 -33.86 12.67 6.66
C VAL A 314 -33.91 11.20 7.09
N PHE A 315 -32.80 10.63 7.56
CA PHE A 315 -32.66 9.20 7.86
C PHE A 315 -32.67 8.86 9.36
N GLY A 316 -32.96 9.83 10.20
CA GLY A 316 -32.97 9.66 11.65
C GLY A 316 -31.60 9.61 12.29
N LYS A 317 -31.56 9.64 13.64
CA LYS A 317 -30.26 9.74 14.39
C LYS A 317 -29.33 8.56 14.18
N LYS A 318 -29.83 7.32 14.04
CA LYS A 318 -29.00 6.10 13.91
C LYS A 318 -28.24 6.09 12.56
N ILE A 319 -28.97 6.09 11.45
CA ILE A 319 -28.39 6.01 10.10
C ILE A 319 -27.68 7.33 9.75
N GLY A 320 -28.29 8.48 10.00
CA GLY A 320 -27.76 9.78 9.63
C GLY A 320 -26.44 10.14 10.33
N LYS A 321 -26.10 9.50 11.47
CA LYS A 321 -24.78 9.64 12.11
C LYS A 321 -23.68 8.84 11.38
N VAL A 322 -24.04 7.73 10.75
CA VAL A 322 -23.11 6.80 10.11
C VAL A 322 -22.84 7.19 8.65
N LEU A 323 -23.81 7.77 7.94
CA LEU A 323 -23.68 8.12 6.51
C LEU A 323 -22.43 8.96 6.16
N PRO A 324 -22.05 10.02 6.91
CA PRO A 324 -20.82 10.76 6.63
C PRO A 324 -19.57 9.88 6.71
N ILE A 325 -19.53 8.94 7.65
CA ILE A 325 -18.42 7.98 7.80
C ILE A 325 -18.38 7.02 6.61
N CYS A 326 -19.54 6.59 6.10
CA CYS A 326 -19.62 5.74 4.92
C CYS A 326 -19.08 6.46 3.68
N VAL A 327 -19.47 7.71 3.45
CA VAL A 327 -18.98 8.52 2.34
C VAL A 327 -17.46 8.72 2.43
N ALA A 328 -16.95 9.01 3.64
CA ALA A 328 -15.51 9.15 3.85
C ALA A 328 -14.74 7.84 3.59
N ASN A 329 -15.28 6.69 3.99
CA ASN A 329 -14.69 5.38 3.69
C ASN A 329 -14.69 5.09 2.18
N ILE A 330 -15.79 5.34 1.48
CA ILE A 330 -15.85 5.17 0.02
C ILE A 330 -14.82 6.05 -0.67
N LEU A 331 -14.68 7.31 -0.26
CA LEU A 331 -13.67 8.22 -0.80
C LEU A 331 -12.24 7.70 -0.59
N ILE A 332 -11.92 7.22 0.62
CA ILE A 332 -10.58 6.67 0.90
C ILE A 332 -10.30 5.48 -0.01
N PHE A 333 -11.22 4.53 -0.08
CA PHE A 333 -10.99 3.33 -0.87
C PHE A 333 -11.00 3.61 -2.37
N PHE A 334 -11.74 4.62 -2.85
CA PHE A 334 -11.58 5.16 -4.20
C PHE A 334 -10.15 5.67 -4.43
N ILE A 335 -9.62 6.50 -3.51
CA ILE A 335 -8.24 7.01 -3.59
C ILE A 335 -7.22 5.87 -3.52
N VAL A 336 -7.42 4.88 -2.66
CA VAL A 336 -6.56 3.68 -2.58
C VAL A 336 -6.59 2.90 -3.90
N GLY A 337 -7.77 2.70 -4.50
CA GLY A 337 -7.89 2.06 -5.81
C GLY A 337 -7.14 2.84 -6.90
N VAL A 338 -7.34 4.14 -6.96
CA VAL A 338 -6.59 5.03 -7.86
C VAL A 338 -5.09 4.92 -7.57
N TRP A 339 -4.65 4.89 -6.31
CA TRP A 339 -3.24 4.77 -5.93
C TRP A 339 -2.61 3.45 -6.40
N HIS A 340 -3.32 2.33 -6.37
CA HIS A 340 -2.81 1.03 -6.85
C HIS A 340 -2.39 1.07 -8.32
N GLY A 341 -3.19 1.67 -9.21
CA GLY A 341 -2.81 1.76 -10.61
C GLY A 341 -3.80 2.50 -11.51
N ALA A 342 -3.31 2.86 -12.68
CA ALA A 342 -4.05 3.55 -13.71
C ALA A 342 -4.85 2.55 -14.57
N GLN A 343 -5.76 1.81 -13.96
CA GLN A 343 -6.63 0.83 -14.63
C GLN A 343 -7.98 0.74 -13.89
N TRP A 344 -9.05 0.49 -14.66
CA TRP A 344 -10.40 0.35 -14.12
C TRP A 344 -10.53 -0.75 -13.05
N LYS A 345 -9.77 -1.85 -13.20
CA LYS A 345 -9.76 -2.94 -12.22
C LYS A 345 -9.40 -2.47 -10.81
N TYR A 346 -8.45 -1.58 -10.67
CA TYR A 346 -8.04 -1.04 -9.37
C TYR A 346 -9.08 -0.07 -8.78
N ILE A 347 -9.73 0.72 -9.62
CA ILE A 347 -10.83 1.60 -9.20
C ILE A 347 -11.99 0.75 -8.67
N ILE A 348 -12.36 -0.32 -9.38
CA ILE A 348 -13.41 -1.26 -8.96
C ILE A 348 -13.00 -1.98 -7.67
N TYR A 349 -11.74 -2.43 -7.56
CA TYR A 349 -11.19 -3.01 -6.34
C TYR A 349 -11.34 -2.10 -5.13
N GLY A 350 -10.94 -0.84 -5.26
CA GLY A 350 -11.10 0.16 -4.21
C GLY A 350 -12.58 0.38 -3.86
N MET A 351 -13.43 0.61 -4.85
CA MET A 351 -14.88 0.80 -4.65
C MET A 351 -15.54 -0.40 -3.97
N TYR A 352 -15.19 -1.63 -4.39
CA TYR A 352 -15.64 -2.88 -3.75
C TYR A 352 -15.38 -2.86 -2.24
N ASN A 353 -14.14 -2.60 -1.83
CA ASN A 353 -13.76 -2.56 -0.41
C ASN A 353 -14.48 -1.41 0.33
N GLY A 354 -14.54 -0.23 -0.26
CA GLY A 354 -15.21 0.95 0.31
C GLY A 354 -16.71 0.73 0.52
N ILE A 355 -17.39 0.12 -0.45
CA ILE A 355 -18.83 -0.18 -0.38
C ILE A 355 -19.10 -1.23 0.70
N ILE A 356 -18.33 -2.32 0.76
CA ILE A 356 -18.52 -3.35 1.79
C ILE A 356 -18.36 -2.76 3.20
N ILE A 357 -17.35 -1.93 3.41
CA ILE A 357 -17.13 -1.29 4.71
C ILE A 357 -18.28 -0.32 5.03
N ALA A 358 -18.73 0.47 4.05
CA ALA A 358 -19.85 1.39 4.23
C ALA A 358 -21.15 0.65 4.57
N VAL A 359 -21.49 -0.40 3.82
CA VAL A 359 -22.67 -1.24 4.08
C VAL A 359 -22.56 -1.93 5.45
N SER A 360 -21.40 -2.47 5.79
CA SER A 360 -21.17 -3.09 7.10
C SER A 360 -21.37 -2.11 8.25
N ASN A 361 -20.92 -0.85 8.09
CA ASN A 361 -21.13 0.20 9.09
C ASN A 361 -22.61 0.60 9.22
N LEU A 362 -23.34 0.69 8.09
CA LEU A 362 -24.78 0.97 8.08
C LEU A 362 -25.58 -0.15 8.75
N LEU A 363 -25.23 -1.40 8.49
CA LEU A 363 -25.92 -2.57 9.02
C LEU A 363 -25.51 -2.94 10.45
N LYS A 364 -24.45 -2.36 11.00
CA LYS A 364 -23.95 -2.67 12.33
C LYS A 364 -25.02 -2.63 13.44
N PRO A 365 -25.93 -1.63 13.51
CA PRO A 365 -26.98 -1.60 14.51
C PRO A 365 -27.99 -2.76 14.39
N TYR A 366 -28.11 -3.34 13.20
CA TYR A 366 -29.03 -4.44 12.93
C TYR A 366 -28.39 -5.81 13.20
N TYR A 367 -27.06 -5.95 13.09
CA TYR A 367 -26.37 -7.22 13.35
C TYR A 367 -26.59 -7.72 14.78
N GLU A 368 -26.60 -6.82 15.77
CA GLU A 368 -26.88 -7.19 17.17
C GLU A 368 -28.31 -7.69 17.35
N VAL A 369 -29.27 -7.03 16.70
CA VAL A 369 -30.68 -7.42 16.72
C VAL A 369 -30.88 -8.79 16.06
N TRP A 370 -30.29 -8.97 14.89
CA TRP A 370 -30.36 -10.25 14.16
C TRP A 370 -29.69 -11.39 14.93
N ALA A 371 -28.51 -11.14 15.50
CA ALA A 371 -27.81 -12.14 16.30
C ALA A 371 -28.65 -12.61 17.51
N LYS A 372 -29.30 -11.67 18.22
CA LYS A 372 -30.22 -12.00 19.32
C LYS A 372 -31.44 -12.79 18.82
N LYS A 373 -32.04 -12.36 17.71
CA LYS A 373 -33.23 -13.00 17.13
C LYS A 373 -32.95 -14.43 16.65
N CYS A 374 -31.73 -14.67 16.12
CA CYS A 374 -31.28 -15.98 15.67
C CYS A 374 -30.57 -16.79 16.77
N HIS A 375 -30.58 -16.34 18.03
CA HIS A 375 -29.93 -16.99 19.17
C HIS A 375 -28.42 -17.26 18.95
N ILE A 376 -27.74 -16.38 18.20
CA ILE A 376 -26.32 -16.53 17.86
C ILE A 376 -25.46 -15.99 19.01
N ASN A 377 -24.65 -16.86 19.60
CA ASN A 377 -23.60 -16.42 20.53
C ASN A 377 -22.41 -15.81 19.77
N THR A 378 -22.40 -14.47 19.68
CA THR A 378 -21.36 -13.70 18.95
C THR A 378 -19.97 -13.77 19.59
N GLN A 379 -19.86 -14.30 20.82
CA GLN A 379 -18.58 -14.50 21.51
C GLN A 379 -18.03 -15.92 21.30
N SER A 380 -18.81 -16.83 20.76
CA SER A 380 -18.40 -18.21 20.54
C SER A 380 -17.21 -18.32 19.57
N ARG A 381 -16.40 -19.37 19.73
CA ARG A 381 -15.27 -19.67 18.81
C ARG A 381 -15.76 -19.93 17.38
N ILE A 382 -16.89 -20.65 17.25
CA ILE A 382 -17.52 -20.97 15.96
C ILE A 382 -17.92 -19.69 15.24
N TRP A 383 -18.55 -18.72 15.93
CA TRP A 383 -18.91 -17.44 15.31
C TRP A 383 -17.68 -16.64 14.86
N LYS A 384 -16.62 -16.62 15.67
CA LYS A 384 -15.36 -15.97 15.31
C LYS A 384 -14.72 -16.62 14.09
N LEU A 385 -14.72 -17.96 14.01
CA LEU A 385 -14.23 -18.69 12.85
C LEU A 385 -15.05 -18.38 11.59
N PHE A 386 -16.38 -18.40 11.69
CA PHE A 386 -17.25 -17.95 10.59
C PHE A 386 -16.93 -16.55 10.09
N GLN A 387 -16.70 -15.60 11.01
CA GLN A 387 -16.33 -14.23 10.63
C GLN A 387 -14.99 -14.18 9.88
N ILE A 388 -14.00 -14.95 10.30
CA ILE A 388 -12.68 -15.04 9.65
C ILE A 388 -12.84 -15.61 8.24
N ILE A 389 -13.50 -16.78 8.10
CA ILE A 389 -13.71 -17.45 6.80
C ILE A 389 -14.47 -16.53 5.84
N ARG A 390 -15.59 -15.96 6.28
CA ARG A 390 -16.36 -14.99 5.48
C ARG A 390 -15.51 -13.82 5.03
N THR A 391 -14.70 -13.25 5.93
CA THR A 391 -13.84 -12.10 5.61
C THR A 391 -12.75 -12.51 4.62
N PHE A 392 -12.15 -13.68 4.79
CA PHE A 392 -11.16 -14.22 3.86
C PHE A 392 -11.75 -14.42 2.45
N ILE A 393 -12.97 -14.96 2.35
CA ILE A 393 -13.69 -15.11 1.07
C ILE A 393 -13.92 -13.74 0.42
N LEU A 394 -14.39 -12.75 1.18
CA LEU A 394 -14.61 -11.39 0.66
C LEU A 394 -13.30 -10.74 0.19
N VAL A 395 -12.20 -10.94 0.91
CA VAL A 395 -10.88 -10.47 0.47
C VAL A 395 -10.48 -11.13 -0.83
N ASN A 396 -10.66 -12.45 -0.98
CA ASN A 396 -10.33 -13.18 -2.19
C ASN A 396 -11.18 -12.74 -3.40
N ILE A 397 -12.45 -12.42 -3.20
CA ILE A 397 -13.28 -11.81 -4.28
C ILE A 397 -12.67 -10.47 -4.72
N GLY A 398 -12.18 -9.67 -3.78
CA GLY A 398 -11.45 -8.44 -4.08
C GLY A 398 -10.16 -8.71 -4.87
N TRP A 399 -9.39 -9.73 -4.47
CA TRP A 399 -8.14 -10.11 -5.14
C TRP A 399 -8.28 -10.49 -6.62
N LEU A 400 -9.47 -10.92 -7.08
CA LEU A 400 -9.72 -11.14 -8.51
C LEU A 400 -9.42 -9.91 -9.36
N PHE A 401 -9.75 -8.72 -8.84
CA PHE A 401 -9.50 -7.46 -9.56
C PHE A 401 -8.01 -7.09 -9.58
N ASP A 402 -7.22 -7.59 -8.66
CA ASP A 402 -5.77 -7.40 -8.67
C ASP A 402 -5.08 -8.46 -9.52
N ALA A 403 -5.44 -9.72 -9.36
CA ALA A 403 -4.86 -10.88 -10.04
C ALA A 403 -5.09 -10.88 -11.56
N CYS A 404 -6.30 -10.55 -12.03
CA CYS A 404 -6.61 -10.52 -13.46
C CYS A 404 -6.04 -9.27 -14.14
N SER A 405 -5.72 -9.36 -15.43
CA SER A 405 -5.17 -8.25 -16.20
C SER A 405 -6.18 -7.12 -16.46
N THR A 406 -7.49 -7.41 -16.54
CA THR A 406 -8.55 -6.43 -16.76
C THR A 406 -9.75 -6.66 -15.85
N ALA A 407 -10.57 -5.61 -15.64
CA ALA A 407 -11.82 -5.72 -14.90
C ALA A 407 -12.81 -6.72 -15.53
N THR A 408 -12.89 -6.75 -16.84
CA THR A 408 -13.76 -7.69 -17.59
C THR A 408 -13.35 -9.14 -17.30
N LEU A 409 -12.04 -9.44 -17.31
CA LEU A 409 -11.55 -10.78 -16.99
C LEU A 409 -11.80 -11.14 -15.51
N SER A 410 -11.76 -10.17 -14.60
CA SER A 410 -12.10 -10.41 -13.19
C SER A 410 -13.56 -10.83 -13.03
N PHE A 411 -14.49 -10.16 -13.70
CA PHE A 411 -15.92 -10.57 -13.70
C PHE A 411 -16.13 -11.92 -14.40
N LYS A 412 -15.42 -12.19 -15.50
CA LYS A 412 -15.47 -13.49 -16.19
C LYS A 412 -14.96 -14.61 -15.27
N ALA A 413 -13.83 -14.41 -14.58
CA ALA A 413 -13.28 -15.37 -13.61
C ALA A 413 -14.27 -15.64 -12.48
N MET A 414 -14.87 -14.57 -11.92
CA MET A 414 -15.90 -14.69 -10.88
C MET A 414 -17.10 -15.53 -11.37
N ALA A 415 -17.63 -15.26 -12.55
CA ALA A 415 -18.73 -16.00 -13.10
C ALA A 415 -18.38 -17.48 -13.32
N ARG A 416 -17.21 -17.77 -13.92
CA ARG A 416 -16.72 -19.14 -14.17
C ARG A 416 -16.58 -19.97 -12.90
N THR A 417 -16.23 -19.35 -11.78
CA THR A 417 -16.13 -20.02 -10.47
C THR A 417 -17.45 -20.71 -10.09
N PHE A 418 -18.61 -20.21 -10.57
CA PHE A 418 -19.91 -20.78 -10.26
C PHE A 418 -20.42 -21.74 -11.35
N TYR A 419 -20.40 -21.34 -12.63
CA TYR A 419 -21.04 -22.15 -13.67
C TYR A 419 -20.15 -23.24 -14.27
N GLN A 420 -18.84 -23.21 -14.04
CA GLN A 420 -17.89 -24.26 -14.45
C GLN A 420 -17.23 -24.95 -13.25
N PHE A 421 -17.99 -25.14 -12.19
CA PHE A 421 -17.49 -25.79 -10.98
C PHE A 421 -17.23 -27.27 -11.21
N ASN A 422 -15.96 -27.71 -11.01
CA ASN A 422 -15.54 -29.09 -11.19
C ASN A 422 -14.55 -29.52 -10.09
N LEU A 423 -14.99 -30.36 -9.17
CA LEU A 423 -14.17 -30.83 -8.06
C LEU A 423 -13.10 -31.86 -8.47
N SER A 424 -13.22 -32.53 -9.63
CA SER A 424 -12.23 -33.52 -10.06
C SER A 424 -10.83 -32.93 -10.21
N VAL A 425 -10.72 -31.61 -10.44
CA VAL A 425 -9.48 -30.85 -10.50
C VAL A 425 -8.57 -31.12 -9.29
N LEU A 426 -9.13 -31.38 -8.13
CA LEU A 426 -8.34 -31.64 -6.91
C LEU A 426 -7.69 -33.02 -6.90
N THR A 427 -8.12 -33.94 -7.78
CA THR A 427 -7.67 -35.34 -7.80
C THR A 427 -7.21 -35.83 -9.17
N ASP A 428 -7.49 -35.10 -10.25
CA ASP A 428 -7.17 -35.53 -11.63
C ASP A 428 -5.71 -35.26 -12.05
N GLY A 429 -4.90 -34.69 -11.16
CA GLY A 429 -3.50 -34.39 -11.40
C GLY A 429 -3.27 -33.16 -12.27
N SER A 430 -4.32 -32.42 -12.70
CA SER A 430 -4.18 -31.21 -13.51
C SER A 430 -3.36 -30.13 -12.82
N LEU A 431 -3.51 -29.96 -11.50
CA LEU A 431 -2.74 -29.00 -10.70
C LEU A 431 -1.22 -29.30 -10.69
N LEU A 432 -0.83 -30.58 -10.77
CA LEU A 432 0.59 -30.96 -10.82
C LEU A 432 1.26 -30.68 -12.18
N LYS A 433 0.45 -30.47 -13.24
CA LYS A 433 0.93 -30.13 -14.58
C LYS A 433 1.18 -28.63 -14.79
N MET A 434 0.90 -27.79 -13.76
CA MET A 434 1.01 -26.34 -13.86
C MET A 434 2.38 -25.77 -13.49
N GLY A 435 3.44 -26.60 -13.48
CA GLY A 435 4.82 -26.17 -13.23
C GLY A 435 5.30 -26.28 -11.79
N LEU A 436 4.48 -26.76 -10.87
CA LEU A 436 4.90 -27.14 -9.51
C LEU A 436 4.91 -28.65 -9.34
N ASN A 437 5.96 -29.16 -8.70
CA ASN A 437 6.04 -30.56 -8.30
C ASN A 437 5.32 -30.80 -6.96
N ILE A 438 5.16 -32.07 -6.58
CA ILE A 438 4.45 -32.44 -5.35
C ILE A 438 5.08 -31.83 -4.08
N ARG A 439 6.41 -31.63 -4.05
CA ARG A 439 7.11 -31.04 -2.90
C ARG A 439 6.80 -29.55 -2.77
N ASP A 440 6.67 -28.83 -3.89
CA ASP A 440 6.26 -27.42 -3.89
C ASP A 440 4.85 -27.23 -3.34
N TRP A 441 3.93 -28.14 -3.68
CA TRP A 441 2.57 -28.16 -3.12
C TRP A 441 2.58 -28.40 -1.60
N TYR A 442 3.40 -29.33 -1.09
CA TYR A 442 3.56 -29.51 0.35
C TYR A 442 4.03 -28.23 1.04
N ILE A 443 4.99 -27.50 0.45
CA ILE A 443 5.48 -26.23 0.98
C ILE A 443 4.37 -25.15 1.04
N LEU A 444 3.45 -25.13 0.08
CA LEU A 444 2.37 -24.15 0.04
C LEU A 444 1.18 -24.50 0.98
N ILE A 445 1.03 -25.75 1.36
CA ILE A 445 -0.08 -26.24 2.19
C ILE A 445 0.27 -26.24 3.69
N ILE A 446 1.54 -26.48 4.05
CA ILE A 446 2.05 -26.43 5.44
C ILE A 446 2.25 -24.99 5.88
#